data_10b7fbb0bbad4d0d646c0775b7a609b2
#
_entry.id   10b7fbb0bbad4d0d646c0775b7a609b2
#
_cell.length_a   1.000
_cell.length_b   1.000
_cell.length_c   1.000
_cell.angle_alpha   90.00
_cell.angle_beta   90.00
_cell.angle_gamma   90.00
#
_symmetry.space_group_name_H-M   'P 1'
#
loop_
_entity.id
_entity.type
_entity.pdbx_description
1 polymer ?
#
loop_
_entity_poly.entity_id
_entity_poly.type
_entity_poly.pdbx_seq_one_letter_code
_entity_poly.pdbx_strand_id
1 'polypeptide(L)'
;MTLFSGKSTLVLCPSSILCGCTTNGLPAPYSINLSFPVITQNQINSGGYYINDAEQIRTTDGLCLDTGSDQQNRLTLRECKHVQSQLFSFHRDRITQGEKCLDAAGQGTKEGTPIILYSCTGNDNQRWLTDDNKIKGKQSRKCLGTNSIIVRKGDPVVLADCDFSRALEFTIR
;
A
#
# COMPACT_ATOMS: atom_id res chain seq x y z
N MET A 1 -50.60 36.66 11.28
CA MET A 1 -49.93 35.37 11.49
C MET A 1 -49.70 34.76 10.09
N THR A 2 -48.60 35.10 9.46
CA THR A 2 -48.30 34.76 8.06
C THR A 2 -46.99 33.99 8.01
N LEU A 3 -47.12 32.70 7.66
CA LEU A 3 -46.01 31.75 7.48
C LEU A 3 -45.34 32.03 6.16
N PHE A 4 -44.05 32.39 6.14
CA PHE A 4 -43.18 32.42 4.95
C PHE A 4 -42.53 31.06 4.78
N SER A 5 -43.00 30.37 3.74
CA SER A 5 -42.37 29.16 3.21
C SER A 5 -41.23 29.56 2.25
N GLY A 6 -39.99 29.44 2.73
CA GLY A 6 -38.78 29.64 1.93
C GLY A 6 -38.41 28.34 1.20
N LYS A 7 -38.66 28.26 -0.11
CA LYS A 7 -38.13 27.18 -0.96
C LYS A 7 -36.64 27.46 -1.23
N SER A 8 -35.77 26.61 -0.70
CA SER A 8 -34.35 26.59 -1.07
C SER A 8 -34.18 25.92 -2.43
N THR A 9 -33.82 26.71 -3.43
CA THR A 9 -33.45 26.21 -4.76
C THR A 9 -31.96 25.93 -4.76
N LEU A 10 -31.57 24.66 -4.90
CA LEU A 10 -30.21 24.23 -5.12
C LEU A 10 -29.82 24.58 -6.56
N VAL A 11 -28.93 25.53 -6.75
CA VAL A 11 -28.30 25.81 -8.03
C VAL A 11 -27.00 25.02 -8.13
N LEU A 12 -27.00 24.04 -9.03
CA LEU A 12 -25.78 23.31 -9.41
C LEU A 12 -24.94 24.19 -10.34
N CYS A 13 -23.82 24.69 -9.86
CA CYS A 13 -22.82 25.36 -10.70
C CYS A 13 -21.86 24.33 -11.31
N PRO A 14 -21.72 24.23 -12.63
CA PRO A 14 -20.72 23.41 -13.28
C PRO A 14 -19.43 24.20 -13.44
N SER A 15 -18.52 24.06 -12.55
CA SER A 15 -17.10 24.39 -12.57
C SER A 15 -16.63 25.20 -11.34
N SER A 16 -15.85 24.53 -10.53
CA SER A 16 -14.70 24.98 -9.70
C SER A 16 -14.69 26.38 -9.06
N ILE A 17 -15.84 26.95 -8.68
CA ILE A 17 -15.87 28.19 -7.90
C ILE A 17 -16.83 27.97 -6.72
N LEU A 18 -16.30 28.10 -5.51
CA LEU A 18 -17.05 28.09 -4.26
C LEU A 18 -18.05 29.25 -4.25
N CYS A 19 -19.34 28.96 -4.53
CA CYS A 19 -20.42 29.88 -4.29
C CYS A 19 -20.72 29.90 -2.79
N GLY A 20 -20.22 30.93 -2.10
CA GLY A 20 -20.63 31.24 -0.75
C GLY A 20 -22.05 31.82 -0.75
N CYS A 21 -22.98 31.17 -0.08
CA CYS A 21 -24.28 31.78 0.22
C CYS A 21 -24.10 32.88 1.28
N THR A 22 -24.23 34.12 0.87
CA THR A 22 -24.34 35.24 1.83
C THR A 22 -25.80 35.40 2.21
N THR A 23 -26.15 35.07 3.42
CA THR A 23 -27.37 35.53 4.08
C THR A 23 -27.04 36.78 4.89
N ASN A 24 -27.63 37.92 4.47
CA ASN A 24 -27.77 39.13 5.28
C ASN A 24 -26.48 39.71 5.90
N GLY A 25 -25.55 40.22 5.05
CA GLY A 25 -24.70 41.36 5.41
C GLY A 25 -23.72 41.24 6.58
N LEU A 26 -23.48 40.04 7.12
CA LEU A 26 -22.45 39.82 8.12
C LEU A 26 -21.20 39.26 7.47
N PRO A 27 -20.00 39.82 7.75
CA PRO A 27 -18.76 39.27 7.25
C PRO A 27 -18.57 37.85 7.81
N ALA A 28 -18.33 36.87 6.93
CA ALA A 28 -18.00 35.53 7.33
C ALA A 28 -16.69 35.53 8.13
N PRO A 29 -16.67 35.07 9.38
CA PRO A 29 -15.51 35.26 10.26
C PRO A 29 -14.31 34.34 9.99
N TYR A 30 -14.40 33.38 9.10
CA TYR A 30 -13.29 32.44 8.87
C TYR A 30 -13.22 31.96 7.42
N SER A 31 -12.12 32.23 6.77
CA SER A 31 -11.66 31.49 5.60
C SER A 31 -11.08 30.17 6.12
N ILE A 32 -11.88 29.10 6.17
CA ILE A 32 -11.33 27.77 6.38
C ILE A 32 -10.64 27.37 5.08
N ASN A 33 -9.30 27.46 5.03
CA ASN A 33 -8.50 26.84 4.00
C ASN A 33 -8.57 25.31 4.19
N LEU A 34 -9.68 24.72 3.75
CA LEU A 34 -9.78 23.28 3.57
C LEU A 34 -8.95 22.94 2.32
N SER A 35 -7.65 22.75 2.52
CA SER A 35 -6.82 22.10 1.51
C SER A 35 -7.23 20.63 1.46
N PHE A 36 -8.24 20.30 0.65
CA PHE A 36 -8.52 18.92 0.31
C PHE A 36 -7.33 18.42 -0.51
N PRO A 37 -6.75 17.26 -0.17
CA PRO A 37 -5.75 16.65 -1.05
C PRO A 37 -6.39 16.47 -2.43
N VAL A 38 -5.68 16.91 -3.46
CA VAL A 38 -6.11 16.68 -4.86
C VAL A 38 -6.05 15.18 -5.10
N ILE A 39 -7.21 14.54 -5.12
CA ILE A 39 -7.32 13.11 -5.42
C ILE A 39 -7.09 12.95 -6.92
N THR A 40 -5.95 12.41 -7.30
CA THR A 40 -5.69 12.03 -8.69
C THR A 40 -6.53 10.80 -9.05
N GLN A 41 -6.99 10.71 -10.30
CA GLN A 41 -7.86 9.62 -10.78
C GLN A 41 -7.30 8.20 -10.56
N ASN A 42 -6.00 8.08 -10.30
CA ASN A 42 -5.35 6.80 -10.02
C ASN A 42 -5.59 6.26 -8.60
N GLN A 43 -6.32 6.98 -7.76
CA GLN A 43 -6.62 6.59 -6.37
C GLN A 43 -8.02 6.01 -6.19
N ILE A 44 -8.82 5.92 -7.25
CA ILE A 44 -10.17 5.36 -7.18
C ILE A 44 -10.15 3.99 -7.87
N ASN A 45 -10.33 2.92 -7.12
CA ASN A 45 -10.63 1.63 -7.74
C ASN A 45 -12.11 1.55 -8.09
N SER A 46 -12.49 0.61 -8.96
CA SER A 46 -13.84 0.41 -9.46
C SER A 46 -14.92 0.15 -8.38
N GLY A 47 -14.54 0.09 -7.12
CA GLY A 47 -15.44 -0.07 -5.96
C GLY A 47 -15.66 1.20 -5.13
N GLY A 48 -15.08 2.35 -5.52
CA GLY A 48 -15.27 3.63 -4.84
C GLY A 48 -14.58 3.74 -3.46
N TYR A 49 -13.70 2.83 -3.11
CA TYR A 49 -12.90 2.88 -1.89
C TYR A 49 -11.59 3.62 -2.13
N TYR A 50 -11.28 4.55 -1.24
CA TYR A 50 -9.97 5.22 -1.23
C TYR A 50 -8.92 4.25 -0.68
N ILE A 51 -7.97 3.83 -1.52
CA ILE A 51 -6.82 3.04 -1.07
C ILE A 51 -5.74 4.03 -0.61
N ASN A 52 -5.91 4.60 0.58
CA ASN A 52 -4.88 5.43 1.21
C ASN A 52 -3.87 4.61 2.03
N ASP A 53 -4.00 3.27 2.00
CA ASP A 53 -3.28 2.36 2.89
C ASP A 53 -2.18 1.56 2.16
N ALA A 54 -1.74 2.03 0.97
CA ALA A 54 -0.63 1.38 0.27
C ALA A 54 0.68 2.03 0.68
N GLU A 55 1.56 1.25 1.27
CA GLU A 55 2.81 1.66 1.89
C GLU A 55 4.01 1.01 1.21
N GLN A 56 5.17 1.65 1.32
CA GLN A 56 6.43 1.03 0.91
C GLN A 56 6.96 0.13 2.03
N ILE A 57 7.43 -1.04 1.64
CA ILE A 57 8.17 -1.93 2.53
C ILE A 57 9.65 -1.67 2.28
N ARG A 58 10.29 -0.96 3.21
CA ARG A 58 11.68 -0.51 3.07
C ARG A 58 12.58 -1.31 4.01
N THR A 59 13.69 -1.82 3.50
CA THR A 59 14.74 -2.45 4.32
C THR A 59 15.50 -1.41 5.14
N THR A 60 16.13 -1.83 6.22
CA THR A 60 17.03 -0.97 7.03
C THR A 60 18.22 -0.46 6.21
N ASP A 61 18.63 -1.17 5.15
CA ASP A 61 19.65 -0.74 4.20
C ASP A 61 19.15 0.31 3.19
N GLY A 62 17.90 0.71 3.28
CA GLY A 62 17.32 1.80 2.48
C GLY A 62 16.83 1.39 1.10
N LEU A 63 16.71 0.09 0.80
CA LEU A 63 16.10 -0.43 -0.41
C LEU A 63 14.61 -0.74 -0.19
N CYS A 64 13.82 -0.76 -1.25
CA CYS A 64 12.39 -1.09 -1.21
C CYS A 64 12.12 -2.42 -1.89
N LEU A 65 11.14 -3.16 -1.37
CA LEU A 65 10.54 -4.26 -2.11
C LEU A 65 9.91 -3.72 -3.39
N ASP A 66 10.15 -4.42 -4.48
CA ASP A 66 9.70 -4.01 -5.81
C ASP A 66 9.29 -5.24 -6.62
N THR A 67 8.11 -5.18 -7.20
CA THR A 67 7.61 -6.22 -8.11
C THR A 67 8.02 -5.98 -9.57
N GLY A 68 8.68 -4.88 -9.83
CA GLY A 68 9.29 -4.35 -11.02
C GLY A 68 9.08 -5.11 -12.32
N SER A 69 10.12 -5.26 -13.07
CA SER A 69 10.11 -5.72 -14.46
C SER A 69 10.33 -7.22 -14.65
N ASP A 70 10.31 -8.03 -13.60
CA ASP A 70 10.50 -9.48 -13.76
C ASP A 70 9.20 -10.10 -14.30
N GLN A 71 9.30 -10.72 -15.48
CA GLN A 71 8.20 -11.43 -16.13
C GLN A 71 7.62 -12.56 -15.24
N GLN A 72 8.35 -12.99 -14.23
CA GLN A 72 7.93 -14.03 -13.26
C GLN A 72 7.26 -13.46 -12.02
N ASN A 73 6.99 -12.15 -11.98
CA ASN A 73 6.43 -11.44 -10.82
C ASN A 73 7.22 -11.66 -9.52
N ARG A 74 8.53 -11.90 -9.61
CA ARG A 74 9.40 -12.06 -8.43
C ARG A 74 9.63 -10.72 -7.77
N LEU A 75 9.64 -10.72 -6.47
CA LEU A 75 10.06 -9.56 -5.71
C LEU A 75 11.58 -9.44 -5.73
N THR A 76 12.03 -8.20 -5.92
CA THR A 76 13.43 -7.81 -5.85
C THR A 76 13.60 -6.58 -4.97
N LEU A 77 14.81 -6.32 -4.54
CA LEU A 77 15.16 -5.09 -3.83
C LEU A 77 15.60 -4.01 -4.81
N ARG A 78 15.05 -2.82 -4.72
CA ARG A 78 15.34 -1.69 -5.61
C ARG A 78 15.49 -0.39 -4.83
N GLU A 79 16.06 0.63 -5.47
CA GLU A 79 16.01 1.99 -4.94
C GLU A 79 14.57 2.40 -4.72
N CYS A 80 14.30 3.00 -3.56
CA CYS A 80 12.96 3.46 -3.23
C CYS A 80 12.53 4.60 -4.15
N LYS A 81 11.38 4.43 -4.79
CA LYS A 81 10.74 5.40 -5.65
C LYS A 81 9.24 5.39 -5.35
N HIS A 82 8.57 6.50 -5.56
CA HIS A 82 7.11 6.54 -5.42
C HIS A 82 6.44 5.98 -6.69
N VAL A 83 6.58 4.68 -6.90
CA VAL A 83 6.02 3.96 -8.06
C VAL A 83 5.12 2.82 -7.58
N GLN A 84 4.11 2.48 -8.38
CA GLN A 84 3.10 1.47 -8.03
C GLN A 84 3.72 0.10 -7.71
N SER A 85 4.82 -0.28 -8.38
CA SER A 85 5.51 -1.56 -8.14
C SER A 85 6.11 -1.70 -6.74
N GLN A 86 6.18 -0.62 -5.97
CA GLN A 86 6.72 -0.59 -4.60
C GLN A 86 5.65 -0.30 -3.53
N LEU A 87 4.37 -0.23 -3.91
CA LEU A 87 3.28 0.07 -3.00
C LEU A 87 2.49 -1.19 -2.68
N PHE A 88 2.39 -1.52 -1.40
CA PHE A 88 1.72 -2.71 -0.88
C PHE A 88 0.66 -2.32 0.13
N SER A 89 -0.45 -3.05 0.15
CA SER A 89 -1.49 -2.89 1.15
C SER A 89 -1.49 -4.09 2.10
N PHE A 90 -1.76 -3.80 3.37
CA PHE A 90 -1.78 -4.80 4.43
C PHE A 90 -3.22 -5.07 4.86
N HIS A 91 -3.67 -6.31 4.69
CA HIS A 91 -5.00 -6.74 5.09
C HIS A 91 -4.91 -7.95 6.01
N ARG A 92 -5.03 -7.73 7.33
CA ARG A 92 -4.87 -8.76 8.36
C ARG A 92 -3.49 -9.45 8.23
N ASP A 93 -3.47 -10.68 7.74
CA ASP A 93 -2.29 -11.51 7.53
C ASP A 93 -1.88 -11.63 6.04
N ARG A 94 -2.38 -10.75 5.18
CA ARG A 94 -2.04 -10.72 3.75
C ARG A 94 -1.38 -9.39 3.37
N ILE A 95 -0.38 -9.48 2.52
CA ILE A 95 0.27 -8.35 1.88
C ILE A 95 -0.11 -8.41 0.41
N THR A 96 -0.70 -7.34 -0.11
CA THR A 96 -1.25 -7.33 -1.47
C THR A 96 -0.69 -6.17 -2.29
N GLN A 97 -0.68 -6.34 -3.61
CA GLN A 97 -0.49 -5.28 -4.58
C GLN A 97 -1.56 -5.43 -5.66
N GLY A 98 -2.51 -4.51 -5.69
CA GLY A 98 -3.72 -4.67 -6.49
C GLY A 98 -4.47 -5.94 -6.11
N GLU A 99 -4.80 -6.76 -7.08
CA GLU A 99 -5.55 -8.02 -6.87
C GLU A 99 -4.64 -9.24 -6.57
N LYS A 100 -3.33 -9.02 -6.48
CA LYS A 100 -2.35 -10.10 -6.22
C LYS A 100 -1.89 -10.08 -4.77
N CYS A 101 -1.56 -11.25 -4.26
CA CYS A 101 -1.01 -11.48 -2.93
C CYS A 101 0.48 -11.78 -3.00
N LEU A 102 1.21 -11.35 -1.99
CA LEU A 102 2.57 -11.80 -1.73
C LEU A 102 2.53 -13.30 -1.42
N ASP A 103 3.37 -14.07 -2.12
CA ASP A 103 3.28 -15.54 -2.19
C ASP A 103 4.65 -16.18 -2.10
N ALA A 104 4.80 -17.18 -1.23
CA ALA A 104 5.97 -18.07 -1.28
C ALA A 104 5.75 -19.08 -2.41
N ALA A 105 6.51 -18.92 -3.50
CA ALA A 105 6.30 -19.62 -4.77
C ALA A 105 6.16 -21.13 -4.60
N GLY A 106 5.14 -21.71 -5.27
CA GLY A 106 4.87 -23.14 -5.25
C GLY A 106 4.55 -23.70 -3.86
N GLN A 107 4.05 -22.86 -2.94
CA GLN A 107 3.82 -23.22 -1.54
C GLN A 107 5.09 -23.72 -0.83
N GLY A 108 6.25 -23.23 -1.29
CA GLY A 108 7.54 -23.61 -0.74
C GLY A 108 7.73 -23.15 0.70
N THR A 109 8.42 -23.96 1.51
CA THR A 109 8.71 -23.65 2.91
C THR A 109 10.21 -23.62 3.22
N LYS A 110 11.04 -23.94 2.23
CA LYS A 110 12.49 -24.02 2.38
C LYS A 110 13.14 -22.65 2.18
N GLU A 111 14.31 -22.45 2.76
CA GLU A 111 15.18 -21.32 2.43
C GLU A 111 15.42 -21.24 0.93
N GLY A 112 15.56 -20.02 0.42
CA GLY A 112 15.74 -19.75 -1.00
C GLY A 112 14.45 -19.85 -1.82
N THR A 113 13.29 -20.22 -1.24
CA THR A 113 12.01 -20.16 -1.96
C THR A 113 11.74 -18.74 -2.40
N PRO A 114 11.54 -18.48 -3.71
CA PRO A 114 11.27 -17.13 -4.20
C PRO A 114 9.97 -16.56 -3.66
N ILE A 115 9.96 -15.27 -3.43
CA ILE A 115 8.73 -14.51 -3.13
C ILE A 115 8.24 -13.86 -4.41
N ILE A 116 6.96 -14.06 -4.72
CA ILE A 116 6.31 -13.60 -5.94
C ILE A 116 5.01 -12.86 -5.64
N LEU A 117 4.46 -12.17 -6.62
CA LEU A 117 3.05 -11.79 -6.64
C LEU A 117 2.24 -12.82 -7.41
N TYR A 118 1.26 -13.41 -6.76
CA TYR A 118 0.37 -14.41 -7.34
C TYR A 118 -1.09 -14.08 -7.04
N SER A 119 -2.01 -14.66 -7.80
CA SER A 119 -3.44 -14.53 -7.52
C SER A 119 -3.75 -14.95 -6.08
N CYS A 120 -4.57 -14.18 -5.38
CA CYS A 120 -4.91 -14.48 -3.99
C CYS A 120 -5.76 -15.76 -3.91
N THR A 121 -5.21 -16.82 -3.35
CA THR A 121 -5.86 -18.13 -3.17
C THR A 121 -6.38 -18.34 -1.75
N GLY A 122 -5.89 -17.55 -0.79
CA GLY A 122 -6.19 -17.71 0.63
C GLY A 122 -5.38 -18.80 1.35
N ASN A 123 -4.46 -19.48 0.66
CA ASN A 123 -3.58 -20.49 1.24
C ASN A 123 -2.56 -19.88 2.22
N ASP A 124 -2.01 -20.70 3.10
CA ASP A 124 -1.10 -20.24 4.16
C ASP A 124 0.26 -19.74 3.64
N ASN A 125 0.67 -20.09 2.41
CA ASN A 125 1.86 -19.55 1.75
C ASN A 125 1.71 -18.06 1.32
N GLN A 126 0.50 -17.51 1.42
CA GLN A 126 0.18 -16.11 1.18
C GLN A 126 -0.15 -15.34 2.47
N ARG A 127 0.13 -15.95 3.63
CA ARG A 127 -0.14 -15.36 4.93
C ARG A 127 1.14 -14.98 5.63
N TRP A 128 1.20 -13.74 6.10
CA TRP A 128 2.39 -13.12 6.64
C TRP A 128 2.09 -12.46 7.98
N LEU A 129 3.05 -12.52 8.87
CA LEU A 129 3.01 -11.88 10.18
C LEU A 129 4.15 -10.86 10.23
N THR A 130 3.87 -9.68 10.74
CA THR A 130 4.89 -8.69 11.07
C THR A 130 5.31 -8.90 12.52
N ASP A 131 6.58 -9.13 12.76
CA ASP A 131 7.15 -9.41 14.06
C ASP A 131 8.56 -8.80 14.14
N ASP A 132 8.81 -7.93 15.10
CA ASP A 132 10.08 -7.26 15.33
C ASP A 132 10.77 -6.75 14.05
N ASN A 133 10.08 -5.94 13.26
CA ASN A 133 10.57 -5.41 11.98
C ASN A 133 10.81 -6.46 10.88
N LYS A 134 10.43 -7.71 11.09
CA LYS A 134 10.53 -8.79 10.10
C LYS A 134 9.15 -9.17 9.58
N ILE A 135 9.11 -9.67 8.35
CA ILE A 135 7.91 -10.22 7.73
C ILE A 135 8.09 -11.74 7.65
N LYS A 136 7.30 -12.46 8.42
CA LYS A 136 7.40 -13.91 8.61
C LYS A 136 6.24 -14.64 7.94
N GLY A 137 6.54 -15.63 7.10
CA GLY A 137 5.53 -16.50 6.49
C GLY A 137 4.88 -17.42 7.54
N LYS A 138 3.54 -17.42 7.54
CA LYS A 138 2.79 -18.25 8.48
C LYS A 138 3.03 -19.76 8.27
N GLN A 139 3.03 -20.20 7.02
CA GLN A 139 3.26 -21.60 6.65
C GLN A 139 4.71 -22.00 6.88
N SER A 140 5.64 -21.23 6.34
CA SER A 140 7.06 -21.58 6.32
C SER A 140 7.76 -21.39 7.65
N ARG A 141 7.25 -20.47 8.50
CA ARG A 141 7.88 -19.96 9.73
C ARG A 141 9.21 -19.26 9.46
N LYS A 142 9.52 -18.96 8.19
CA LYS A 142 10.71 -18.23 7.74
C LYS A 142 10.36 -16.78 7.40
N CYS A 143 11.36 -15.92 7.42
CA CYS A 143 11.26 -14.50 7.14
C CYS A 143 11.55 -14.18 5.67
N LEU A 144 11.09 -13.03 5.22
CA LEU A 144 11.60 -12.45 3.97
C LEU A 144 13.08 -12.13 4.16
N GLY A 145 13.87 -12.49 3.16
CA GLY A 145 15.31 -12.31 3.19
C GLY A 145 15.90 -12.34 1.79
N THR A 146 17.22 -12.48 1.72
CA THR A 146 17.98 -12.65 0.47
C THR A 146 18.82 -13.92 0.53
N ASN A 147 19.38 -14.33 -0.60
CA ASN A 147 20.32 -15.46 -0.67
C ASN A 147 21.73 -15.08 -0.11
N SER A 148 21.98 -13.80 0.13
CA SER A 148 23.26 -13.26 0.59
C SER A 148 23.07 -12.48 1.89
N ILE A 149 24.10 -12.44 2.71
CA ILE A 149 24.18 -11.57 3.89
C ILE A 149 24.43 -10.10 3.52
N ILE A 150 24.97 -9.86 2.32
CA ILE A 150 25.20 -8.51 1.81
C ILE A 150 24.04 -8.17 0.89
N VAL A 151 23.23 -7.24 1.34
CA VAL A 151 22.02 -6.79 0.64
C VAL A 151 22.40 -5.82 -0.48
N ARG A 152 21.93 -6.10 -1.71
CA ARG A 152 22.20 -5.26 -2.88
C ARG A 152 20.95 -4.99 -3.68
N LYS A 153 20.97 -3.86 -4.37
CA LYS A 153 19.98 -3.55 -5.41
C LYS A 153 19.95 -4.66 -6.47
N GLY A 154 18.77 -5.19 -6.72
CA GLY A 154 18.52 -6.28 -7.67
C GLY A 154 18.47 -7.65 -7.03
N ASP A 155 18.82 -7.79 -5.76
CA ASP A 155 18.73 -9.08 -5.09
C ASP A 155 17.28 -9.58 -5.06
N PRO A 156 17.05 -10.86 -5.39
CA PRO A 156 15.75 -11.47 -5.26
C PRO A 156 15.38 -11.63 -3.78
N VAL A 157 14.10 -11.37 -3.47
CA VAL A 157 13.56 -11.64 -2.16
C VAL A 157 13.13 -13.09 -2.08
N VAL A 158 13.59 -13.78 -1.05
CA VAL A 158 13.36 -15.21 -0.82
C VAL A 158 12.97 -15.48 0.64
N LEU A 159 12.57 -16.71 0.95
CA LEU A 159 12.49 -17.16 2.34
C LEU A 159 13.89 -17.36 2.92
N ALA A 160 14.13 -16.85 4.13
CA ALA A 160 15.35 -17.04 4.90
C ALA A 160 15.02 -17.34 6.38
N ASP A 161 15.91 -17.98 7.10
CA ASP A 161 15.73 -18.16 8.55
C ASP A 161 15.71 -16.81 9.26
N CYS A 162 14.76 -16.62 10.17
CA CYS A 162 14.56 -15.34 10.85
C CYS A 162 15.72 -14.94 11.77
N ASP A 163 16.45 -15.91 12.29
CA ASP A 163 17.55 -15.72 13.26
C ASP A 163 18.92 -15.49 12.60
N PHE A 164 18.98 -15.56 11.26
CA PHE A 164 20.21 -15.36 10.52
C PHE A 164 20.26 -13.99 9.83
N SER A 165 21.48 -13.51 9.61
CA SER A 165 21.77 -12.22 8.96
C SER A 165 21.24 -12.06 7.53
N ARG A 166 20.64 -13.10 6.95
CA ARG A 166 19.97 -13.04 5.64
C ARG A 166 18.51 -12.63 5.70
N ALA A 167 17.90 -12.66 6.89
CA ALA A 167 16.57 -12.10 7.09
C ALA A 167 16.65 -10.58 6.99
N LEU A 168 15.70 -10.00 6.25
CA LEU A 168 15.60 -8.55 6.10
C LEU A 168 14.79 -7.95 7.24
N GLU A 169 15.26 -6.81 7.72
CA GLU A 169 14.49 -5.96 8.62
C GLU A 169 13.86 -4.82 7.82
N PHE A 170 12.61 -4.50 8.14
CA PHE A 170 11.81 -3.57 7.38
C PHE A 170 11.24 -2.44 8.23
N THR A 171 11.06 -1.30 7.60
CA THR A 171 10.13 -0.25 8.02
C THR A 171 9.02 -0.12 6.97
N ILE A 172 7.79 0.04 7.43
CA ILE A 172 6.61 0.22 6.58
C ILE A 172 6.25 1.71 6.64
N ARG A 173 6.12 2.37 5.46
CA ARG A 173 5.86 3.82 5.36
C ARG A 173 4.99 4.16 4.17
#